data_f39a47336797d49c4d727bae3a2b1efd
#
_entry.id   f39a47336797d49c4d727bae3a2b1efd
#
_cell.length_a   1.000
_cell.length_b   1.000
_cell.length_c   1.000
_cell.angle_alpha   90.00
_cell.angle_beta   90.00
_cell.angle_gamma   90.00
#
_symmetry.space_group_name_H-M   'P 1'
#
loop_
_entity.id
_entity.type
_entity.pdbx_description
1 polymer ?
#
loop_
_entity_poly.entity_id
_entity_poly.type
_entity_poly.pdbx_seq_one_letter_code
_entity_poly.pdbx_strand_id
1 'polypeptide(L)' 'MELKDAFEDYRLYLNVLQRKSKKTQQSYLHDIEVYLNFLGKRNILLCENISVLDIEDFLNVYAEDHITSSVNRMIASIHS' A
#
# COMPACT_ATOMS: atom_id res chain seq x y z
N MET A 1 -1.94 -6.91 14.39
CA MET A 1 -0.99 -7.39 13.38
C MET A 1 -0.05 -6.27 12.99
N GLU A 2 1.23 -6.52 13.01
CA GLU A 2 2.21 -5.52 12.58
C GLU A 2 2.15 -5.32 11.07
N LEU A 3 2.43 -4.09 10.62
CA LEU A 3 2.37 -3.76 9.19
C LEU A 3 3.34 -4.59 8.36
N LYS A 4 4.53 -4.88 8.88
CA LYS A 4 5.51 -5.69 8.14
C LYS A 4 5.02 -7.12 7.93
N ASP A 5 4.28 -7.68 8.88
CA ASP A 5 3.70 -9.02 8.76
C ASP A 5 2.55 -9.02 7.75
N ALA A 6 1.73 -7.98 7.77
CA ALA A 6 0.66 -7.81 6.79
C ALA A 6 1.23 -7.65 5.38
N PHE A 7 2.36 -6.96 5.24
CA PHE A 7 3.03 -6.80 3.94
C PHE A 7 3.52 -8.15 3.40
N GLU A 8 4.11 -8.99 4.25
CA GLU A 8 4.54 -10.33 3.83
C GLU A 8 3.35 -11.21 3.41
N ASP A 9 2.26 -11.16 4.17
CA ASP A 9 1.04 -11.89 3.82
C ASP A 9 0.49 -11.41 2.48
N TYR A 10 0.49 -10.11 2.23
CA TYR A 10 0.04 -9.54 0.97
C TYR A 10 0.93 -9.98 -0.20
N ARG A 11 2.24 -10.02 0.00
CA ARG A 11 3.18 -10.47 -1.02
C ARG A 11 2.89 -11.93 -1.43
N LEU A 12 2.67 -12.79 -0.43
CA LEU A 12 2.32 -14.18 -0.68
C LEU A 12 0.97 -14.30 -1.40
N TYR A 13 0.00 -13.48 -0.99
CA TYR A 13 -1.32 -13.44 -1.62
C TYR A 13 -1.23 -13.11 -3.11
N LEU A 14 -0.48 -12.08 -3.47
CA LEU A 14 -0.30 -11.69 -4.86
C LEU A 14 0.37 -12.79 -5.69
N ASN A 15 1.37 -13.45 -5.10
CA ASN A 15 2.13 -14.46 -5.80
C ASN A 15 1.33 -15.76 -6.01
N VAL A 16 0.59 -16.20 -5.00
CA VAL A 16 -0.07 -17.51 -5.00
C VAL A 16 -1.51 -17.43 -5.47
N LEU A 17 -2.29 -16.52 -4.91
CA LEU A 17 -3.75 -16.49 -5.13
C LEU A 17 -4.17 -15.63 -6.31
N GLN A 18 -3.54 -14.48 -6.50
CA GLN A 18 -3.91 -13.57 -7.60
C GLN A 18 -3.25 -13.94 -8.92
N ARG A 19 -2.14 -14.65 -8.88
CA ARG A 19 -1.40 -15.09 -10.08
C ARG A 19 -1.15 -13.94 -11.06
N LYS A 20 -0.91 -12.75 -10.55
CA LYS A 20 -0.60 -11.60 -11.38
C LYS A 20 0.81 -11.75 -11.97
N SER A 21 1.07 -11.07 -13.10
CA SER A 21 2.38 -11.08 -13.69
C SER A 21 3.42 -10.52 -12.69
N LYS A 22 4.67 -10.94 -12.87
CA LYS A 22 5.76 -10.51 -12.00
C LYS A 22 5.88 -8.99 -11.96
N LYS A 23 5.73 -8.35 -13.12
CA LYS A 23 5.79 -6.88 -13.22
C LYS A 23 4.65 -6.21 -12.45
N THR A 24 3.43 -6.74 -12.56
CA THR A 24 2.27 -6.24 -11.84
C THR A 24 2.45 -6.40 -10.33
N GLN A 25 2.96 -7.57 -9.90
CA GLN A 25 3.25 -7.81 -8.49
C GLN A 25 4.25 -6.79 -7.94
N GLN A 26 5.32 -6.53 -8.68
CA GLN A 26 6.34 -5.57 -8.26
C GLN A 26 5.76 -4.17 -8.12
N SER A 27 4.91 -3.75 -9.05
CA SER A 27 4.26 -2.44 -8.99
C SER A 27 3.37 -2.31 -7.76
N TYR A 28 2.56 -3.31 -7.48
CA TYR A 28 1.68 -3.29 -6.32
C TYR A 28 2.46 -3.32 -5.01
N LEU A 29 3.49 -4.15 -4.93
CA LEU A 29 4.33 -4.23 -3.73
C LEU A 29 5.06 -2.93 -3.48
N HIS A 30 5.54 -2.27 -4.53
CA HIS A 30 6.19 -0.97 -4.40
C HIS A 30 5.20 0.08 -3.86
N ASP A 31 3.99 0.11 -4.41
CA ASP A 31 2.96 1.05 -3.96
C ASP A 31 2.64 0.87 -2.48
N ILE A 32 2.47 -0.37 -2.05
CA ILE A 32 2.18 -0.67 -0.64
C ILE A 32 3.38 -0.34 0.25
N GLU A 33 4.60 -0.59 -0.23
CA GLU A 33 5.80 -0.23 0.52
C GLU A 33 5.88 1.28 0.77
N VAL A 34 5.57 2.09 -0.23
CA VAL A 34 5.52 3.55 -0.09
C VAL A 34 4.48 3.95 0.96
N TYR A 35 3.31 3.32 0.91
CA TYR A 35 2.24 3.57 1.87
C TYR A 35 2.66 3.20 3.29
N LEU A 36 3.28 2.04 3.48
CA LEU A 36 3.72 1.60 4.80
C LEU A 36 4.83 2.49 5.37
N ASN A 37 5.72 2.98 4.52
CA ASN A 37 6.76 3.93 4.94
C ASN A 37 6.12 5.24 5.45
N PHE A 38 5.08 5.71 4.79
CA PHE A 38 4.34 6.89 5.24
C PHE A 38 3.73 6.66 6.62
N LEU A 39 3.08 5.51 6.81
CA LEU A 39 2.49 5.16 8.11
C LEU A 39 3.56 5.03 9.20
N GLY A 40 4.70 4.45 8.87
CA GLY A 40 5.81 4.31 9.81
C GLY A 40 6.34 5.66 10.30
N LYS A 41 6.38 6.67 9.43
CA LYS A 41 6.78 8.02 9.79
C LYS A 41 5.80 8.68 10.76
N ARG A 42 4.56 8.20 10.81
CA ARG A 42 3.54 8.65 11.75
C ARG A 42 3.48 7.77 13.00
N ASN A 43 4.44 6.87 13.16
CA ASN A 43 4.49 5.90 14.27
C ASN A 43 3.31 4.93 14.27
N ILE A 44 2.73 4.65 13.11
CA ILE A 44 1.68 3.66 12.96
C ILE A 44 2.33 2.36 12.52
N LEU A 45 2.43 1.40 13.43
CA LEU A 45 3.11 0.12 13.18
C LEU A 45 2.16 -1.07 13.17
N LEU A 46 0.90 -0.87 13.58
CA LEU A 46 -0.11 -1.93 13.65
C LEU A 46 -1.26 -1.60 12.72
N CYS A 47 -1.79 -2.63 12.06
CA CYS A 47 -2.94 -2.47 11.16
C CYS A 47 -4.15 -1.88 11.88
N GLU A 48 -4.36 -2.25 13.14
CA GLU A 48 -5.50 -1.79 13.95
C GLU A 48 -5.47 -0.28 14.20
N ASN A 49 -4.32 0.36 14.06
CA ASN A 49 -4.15 1.78 14.32
C ASN A 49 -4.34 2.65 13.09
N ILE A 50 -4.56 2.05 11.93
CA ILE A 50 -4.80 2.80 10.69
C ILE A 50 -6.24 3.32 10.70
N SER A 51 -6.41 4.64 10.48
CA SER A 51 -7.73 5.25 10.37
C SER A 51 -7.98 5.71 8.93
N VAL A 52 -9.24 6.04 8.63
CA VAL A 52 -9.63 6.59 7.32
C VAL A 52 -8.87 7.89 7.06
N LEU A 53 -8.65 8.71 8.10
CA LEU A 53 -7.93 9.97 7.96
C LEU A 53 -6.47 9.73 7.55
N ASP A 54 -5.84 8.67 8.04
CA ASP A 54 -4.48 8.32 7.62
C ASP A 54 -4.41 8.00 6.14
N ILE A 55 -5.39 7.26 5.63
CA ILE A 55 -5.46 6.91 4.22
C ILE A 55 -5.71 8.17 3.37
N GLU A 56 -6.62 9.04 3.79
CA GLU A 56 -6.91 10.29 3.08
C GLU A 56 -5.69 11.19 3.03
N ASP A 57 -5.00 11.36 4.15
CA ASP A 57 -3.78 12.18 4.22
C ASP A 57 -2.70 11.63 3.32
N PHE A 58 -2.51 10.30 3.31
CA PHE A 58 -1.54 9.67 2.43
C PHE A 58 -1.87 9.95 0.97
N LEU A 59 -3.12 9.75 0.56
CA LEU A 59 -3.52 9.95 -0.83
C LEU A 59 -3.37 11.41 -1.26
N ASN A 60 -3.65 12.37 -0.37
CA ASN A 60 -3.46 13.78 -0.67
C ASN A 60 -1.98 14.12 -0.92
N VAL A 61 -1.09 13.62 -0.08
CA VAL A 61 0.35 13.82 -0.24
C VAL A 61 0.85 13.13 -1.50
N TYR A 62 0.41 11.91 -1.73
CA TYR A 62 0.82 11.14 -2.90
C TYR A 62 0.38 11.81 -4.20
N ALA A 63 -0.83 12.37 -4.22
CA ALA A 63 -1.40 13.02 -5.40
C ALA A 63 -0.64 14.30 -5.79
N GLU A 64 0.04 14.96 -4.85
CA GLU A 64 0.82 16.17 -5.14
C GLU A 64 1.98 15.89 -6.10
N ASP A 65 2.56 14.68 -6.04
CA ASP A 65 3.77 14.32 -6.78
C ASP A 65 3.52 13.28 -7.87
N HIS A 66 2.27 12.84 -8.06
CA HIS A 66 1.96 11.75 -8.99
C HIS A 66 0.79 12.09 -9.89
N ILE A 67 0.80 11.52 -11.11
CA ILE A 67 -0.30 11.70 -12.06
C ILE A 67 -1.51 10.85 -11.65
N THR A 68 -2.67 11.19 -12.23
CA THR A 68 -3.95 10.55 -11.89
C THR A 68 -3.91 9.01 -12.02
N SER A 69 -3.28 8.49 -13.06
CA SER A 69 -3.21 7.04 -13.25
C SER A 69 -2.41 6.35 -12.14
N SER A 70 -1.32 6.99 -11.67
CA SER A 70 -0.54 6.46 -10.54
C SER A 70 -1.33 6.51 -9.25
N VAL A 71 -2.10 7.56 -9.02
CA VAL A 71 -2.96 7.69 -7.83
C VAL A 71 -4.04 6.60 -7.86
N ASN A 72 -4.67 6.38 -9.01
CA ASN A 72 -5.68 5.33 -9.14
C ASN A 72 -5.09 3.93 -8.91
N ARG A 73 -3.87 3.67 -9.39
CA ARG A 73 -3.18 2.41 -9.12
C ARG A 73 -2.89 2.25 -7.64
N MET A 74 -2.46 3.32 -6.96
CA MET A 74 -2.22 3.27 -5.52
C MET A 74 -3.49 2.94 -4.75
N ILE A 75 -4.62 3.56 -5.11
CA ILE A 75 -5.92 3.26 -4.49
C ILE A 75 -6.26 1.78 -4.68
N ALA A 76 -6.08 1.26 -5.89
CA ALA A 76 -6.35 -0.14 -6.19
C ALA A 76 -5.45 -1.06 -5.35
N SER A 77 -4.16 -0.71 -5.18
CA SER A 77 -3.22 -1.49 -4.37
C SER A 77 -3.64 -1.55 -2.90
N ILE A 78 -4.10 -0.43 -2.35
CA ILE A 78 -4.57 -0.37 -0.96
C ILE A 78 -5.81 -1.22 -0.74
N HIS A 79 -6.68 -1.30 -1.74
CA HIS A 79 -7.94 -2.05 -1.66
C HIS A 79 -7.80 -3.54 -2.03
N SER A 80 -6.65 -3.97 -2.49
CA SER A 80 -6.44 -5.38 -2.88
C SER A 80 -6.30 -6.32 -1.69
#